data_05dffff9ff3f60a1d60c2d099aaecb44
#
_entry.id   05dffff9ff3f60a1d60c2d099aaecb44
#
_cell.length_a   1.000
_cell.length_b   1.000
_cell.length_c   1.000
_cell.angle_alpha   90.00
_cell.angle_beta   90.00
_cell.angle_gamma   90.00
#
_symmetry.space_group_name_H-M   'P 1'
#
loop_
_entity.id
_entity.type
_entity.pdbx_description
1 polymer ?
#
loop_
_entity_poly.entity_id
_entity_poly.type
_entity_poly.pdbx_seq_one_letter_code
_entity_poly.pdbx_strand_id
1 'polypeptide(L)'
;ASKRQPRNEVARFILQDLDKAIEYLTNNPDGGKARITKNAALVLKARVALFEATWEKYHAGTALVPNGKGWPGAEKDYNKGYQFPSGSPEAEVNFFLDQAINASQTVADAVALTANNGNIQQSAADAANDYYDMFATQNPNGYPEVLMYRPYNRDLSIGTDYNHHIYYGYARGYT
;
A
#
# COMPACT_ATOMS: atom_id res chain seq x y z
N ALA A 1 18.20 9.34 -23.75
CA ALA A 1 17.05 9.54 -22.85
C ALA A 1 16.23 8.25 -22.78
N SER A 2 15.78 7.85 -21.60
CA SER A 2 14.92 6.67 -21.44
C SER A 2 13.55 6.94 -22.10
N LYS A 3 12.99 5.90 -22.72
CA LYS A 3 11.66 5.96 -23.33
C LYS A 3 10.60 5.88 -22.22
N ARG A 4 9.53 6.67 -22.32
CA ARG A 4 8.37 6.54 -21.45
C ARG A 4 7.54 5.35 -21.90
N GLN A 5 7.47 4.34 -21.05
CA GLN A 5 6.60 3.19 -21.29
C GLN A 5 5.12 3.55 -21.04
N PRO A 6 4.17 2.84 -21.66
CA PRO A 6 2.77 2.88 -21.29
C PRO A 6 2.58 2.63 -19.80
N ARG A 7 1.55 3.27 -19.23
CA ARG A 7 1.29 3.25 -17.78
C ARG A 7 1.19 1.84 -17.21
N ASN A 8 0.40 0.98 -17.84
CA ASN A 8 0.21 -0.39 -17.41
C ASN A 8 1.51 -1.22 -17.45
N GLU A 9 2.40 -0.98 -18.42
CA GLU A 9 3.70 -1.65 -18.47
C GLU A 9 4.59 -1.22 -17.28
N VAL A 10 4.53 0.06 -16.90
CA VAL A 10 5.22 0.53 -15.69
C VAL A 10 4.64 -0.12 -14.44
N ALA A 11 3.30 -0.25 -14.35
CA ALA A 11 2.65 -0.95 -13.25
C ALA A 11 3.06 -2.43 -13.21
N ARG A 12 3.10 -3.13 -14.34
CA ARG A 12 3.62 -4.51 -14.42
C ARG A 12 5.06 -4.62 -13.95
N PHE A 13 5.91 -3.70 -14.32
CA PHE A 13 7.29 -3.66 -13.87
C PHE A 13 7.38 -3.50 -12.34
N ILE A 14 6.56 -2.61 -11.74
CA ILE A 14 6.46 -2.47 -10.29
C ILE A 14 6.02 -3.79 -9.64
N LEU A 15 5.03 -4.49 -10.22
CA LEU A 15 4.60 -5.78 -9.68
C LEU A 15 5.71 -6.83 -9.76
N GLN A 16 6.49 -6.87 -10.85
CA GLN A 16 7.65 -7.77 -10.98
C GLN A 16 8.73 -7.49 -9.93
N ASP A 17 9.04 -6.22 -9.65
CA ASP A 17 9.97 -5.84 -8.59
C ASP A 17 9.45 -6.26 -7.21
N LEU A 18 8.14 -6.09 -6.96
CA LEU A 18 7.51 -6.53 -5.73
C LEU A 18 7.51 -8.07 -5.61
N ASP A 19 7.32 -8.81 -6.70
CA ASP A 19 7.44 -10.28 -6.71
C ASP A 19 8.84 -10.73 -6.29
N LYS A 20 9.88 -10.06 -6.80
CA LYS A 20 11.26 -10.31 -6.36
C LYS A 20 11.46 -9.96 -4.89
N ALA A 21 10.92 -8.84 -4.42
CA ALA A 21 10.99 -8.50 -3.01
C ALA A 21 10.29 -9.54 -2.14
N ILE A 22 9.10 -10.01 -2.53
CA ILE A 22 8.33 -11.04 -1.82
C ILE A 22 9.08 -12.39 -1.77
N GLU A 23 9.85 -12.72 -2.80
CA GLU A 23 10.69 -13.92 -2.83
C GLU A 23 11.78 -13.89 -1.74
N TYR A 24 12.42 -12.74 -1.54
CA TYR A 24 13.56 -12.59 -0.62
C TYR A 24 13.20 -12.13 0.78
N LEU A 25 12.05 -11.49 0.99
CA LEU A 25 11.63 -10.99 2.28
C LEU A 25 11.05 -12.10 3.17
N THR A 26 11.22 -11.92 4.48
CA THR A 26 10.60 -12.73 5.54
C THR A 26 9.57 -11.90 6.30
N ASN A 27 8.63 -12.56 7.01
CA ASN A 27 7.73 -11.90 7.94
C ASN A 27 8.35 -11.65 9.32
N ASN A 28 9.52 -12.23 9.59
CA ASN A 28 10.26 -12.08 10.84
C ASN A 28 11.70 -11.62 10.55
N PRO A 29 11.91 -10.40 10.03
CA PRO A 29 13.24 -9.88 9.78
C PRO A 29 13.96 -9.55 11.10
N ASP A 30 15.29 -9.55 11.07
CA ASP A 30 16.09 -9.01 12.17
C ASP A 30 15.73 -7.53 12.41
N GLY A 31 15.41 -7.17 13.65
CA GLY A 31 14.87 -5.86 13.98
C GLY A 31 13.33 -5.76 13.92
N GLY A 32 12.65 -6.90 13.69
CA GLY A 32 11.18 -7.00 13.71
C GLY A 32 10.51 -6.17 12.63
N LYS A 33 9.26 -5.82 12.87
CA LYS A 33 8.41 -5.08 11.90
C LYS A 33 8.81 -3.61 11.71
N ALA A 34 9.87 -3.13 12.35
CA ALA A 34 10.54 -1.88 12.00
C ALA A 34 11.28 -1.97 10.65
N ARG A 35 11.41 -3.17 10.10
CA ARG A 35 11.90 -3.46 8.75
C ARG A 35 10.74 -3.86 7.85
N ILE A 36 10.98 -3.78 6.53
CA ILE A 36 9.99 -4.21 5.54
C ILE A 36 9.80 -5.73 5.68
N THR A 37 8.55 -6.15 5.85
CA THR A 37 8.17 -7.56 5.91
C THR A 37 7.62 -8.06 4.57
N LYS A 38 7.59 -9.36 4.38
CA LYS A 38 6.97 -10.00 3.21
C LYS A 38 5.50 -9.61 3.05
N ASN A 39 4.74 -9.61 4.17
CA ASN A 39 3.33 -9.22 4.15
C ASN A 39 3.14 -7.73 3.80
N ALA A 40 4.04 -6.84 4.24
CA ALA A 40 4.01 -5.43 3.83
C ALA A 40 4.21 -5.27 2.30
N ALA A 41 5.13 -6.05 1.71
CA ALA A 41 5.34 -6.05 0.26
C ALA A 41 4.12 -6.61 -0.51
N LEU A 42 3.47 -7.66 0.00
CA LEU A 42 2.23 -8.22 -0.56
C LEU A 42 1.09 -7.19 -0.54
N VAL A 43 0.89 -6.48 0.57
CA VAL A 43 -0.14 -5.43 0.66
C VAL A 43 0.18 -4.28 -0.30
N LEU A 44 1.44 -3.89 -0.44
CA LEU A 44 1.82 -2.88 -1.43
C LEU A 44 1.54 -3.36 -2.85
N LYS A 45 1.85 -4.63 -3.18
CA LYS A 45 1.52 -5.25 -4.47
C LYS A 45 0.03 -5.21 -4.73
N ALA A 46 -0.80 -5.60 -3.76
CA ALA A 46 -2.25 -5.56 -3.87
C ALA A 46 -2.76 -4.13 -4.15
N ARG A 47 -2.23 -3.12 -3.45
CA ARG A 47 -2.61 -1.72 -3.65
C ARG A 47 -2.23 -1.19 -5.04
N VAL A 48 -1.02 -1.46 -5.52
CA VAL A 48 -0.57 -1.05 -6.86
C VAL A 48 -1.44 -1.69 -7.92
N ALA A 49 -1.68 -2.98 -7.82
CA ALA A 49 -2.49 -3.73 -8.77
C ALA A 49 -3.96 -3.25 -8.79
N LEU A 50 -4.58 -3.09 -7.63
CA LEU A 50 -5.95 -2.57 -7.53
C LEU A 50 -6.08 -1.16 -8.09
N PHE A 51 -5.10 -0.30 -7.80
CA PHE A 51 -5.09 1.07 -8.31
C PHE A 51 -5.02 1.09 -9.85
N GLU A 52 -4.13 0.29 -10.43
CA GLU A 52 -4.00 0.24 -11.89
C GLU A 52 -5.24 -0.35 -12.56
N ALA A 53 -5.78 -1.45 -12.04
CA ALA A 53 -7.01 -2.06 -12.53
C ALA A 53 -8.18 -1.07 -12.55
N THR A 54 -8.39 -0.36 -11.44
CA THR A 54 -9.49 0.61 -11.32
C THR A 54 -9.24 1.84 -12.18
N TRP A 55 -7.99 2.29 -12.28
CA TRP A 55 -7.64 3.38 -13.19
C TRP A 55 -7.97 3.04 -14.64
N GLU A 56 -7.52 1.91 -15.14
CA GLU A 56 -7.78 1.48 -16.52
C GLU A 56 -9.28 1.29 -16.77
N LYS A 57 -9.98 0.67 -15.82
CA LYS A 57 -11.42 0.43 -15.92
C LYS A 57 -12.22 1.73 -16.03
N TYR A 58 -11.96 2.68 -15.14
CA TYR A 58 -12.76 3.91 -15.07
C TYR A 58 -12.34 4.97 -16.10
N HIS A 59 -11.14 4.87 -16.66
CA HIS A 59 -10.66 5.77 -17.72
C HIS A 59 -10.63 5.10 -19.10
N ALA A 60 -11.29 3.96 -19.25
CA ALA A 60 -11.32 3.22 -20.53
C ALA A 60 -11.72 4.13 -21.69
N GLY A 61 -10.99 4.05 -22.80
CA GLY A 61 -11.24 4.83 -24.02
C GLY A 61 -10.81 6.30 -23.96
N THR A 62 -10.31 6.80 -22.83
CA THR A 62 -9.83 8.19 -22.67
C THR A 62 -8.32 8.31 -22.93
N ALA A 63 -7.83 9.54 -23.02
CA ALA A 63 -6.39 9.84 -23.16
C ALA A 63 -5.52 9.36 -21.97
N LEU A 64 -6.13 8.94 -20.87
CA LEU A 64 -5.44 8.54 -19.63
C LEU A 64 -5.01 7.08 -19.62
N VAL A 65 -5.44 6.29 -20.61
CA VAL A 65 -5.07 4.87 -20.76
C VAL A 65 -4.50 4.61 -22.15
N PRO A 66 -3.65 3.60 -22.33
CA PRO A 66 -3.11 3.24 -23.65
C PRO A 66 -4.21 2.96 -24.67
N ASN A 67 -3.97 3.37 -25.90
CA ASN A 67 -4.91 3.24 -27.02
C ASN A 67 -6.26 3.97 -26.85
N GLY A 68 -6.46 4.72 -25.77
CA GLY A 68 -7.63 5.58 -25.62
C GLY A 68 -7.56 6.82 -26.52
N LYS A 69 -8.70 7.45 -26.74
CA LYS A 69 -8.82 8.62 -27.62
C LYS A 69 -7.95 9.77 -27.09
N GLY A 70 -6.97 10.20 -27.90
CA GLY A 70 -6.05 11.27 -27.54
C GLY A 70 -4.90 10.84 -26.60
N TRP A 71 -4.65 9.55 -26.47
CA TRP A 71 -3.51 9.06 -25.69
C TRP A 71 -2.19 9.62 -26.22
N PRO A 72 -1.41 10.40 -25.42
CA PRO A 72 -0.18 11.04 -25.91
C PRO A 72 0.92 10.05 -26.32
N GLY A 73 0.82 8.81 -25.83
CA GLY A 73 1.75 7.73 -26.16
C GLY A 73 1.65 7.29 -27.62
N ALA A 74 0.50 7.45 -28.26
CA ALA A 74 0.27 7.06 -29.66
C ALA A 74 1.15 7.84 -30.66
N GLU A 75 1.55 9.06 -30.30
CA GLU A 75 2.42 9.91 -31.13
C GLU A 75 3.90 9.50 -31.09
N LYS A 76 4.26 8.57 -30.23
CA LYS A 76 5.63 8.13 -30.04
C LYS A 76 5.95 6.92 -30.93
N ASP A 77 7.01 7.02 -31.71
CA ASP A 77 7.40 5.93 -32.63
C ASP A 77 7.59 4.58 -31.95
N TYR A 78 8.05 4.58 -30.70
CA TYR A 78 8.28 3.36 -29.93
C TYR A 78 6.98 2.75 -29.36
N ASN A 79 5.84 3.42 -29.47
CA ASN A 79 4.52 2.92 -29.09
C ASN A 79 3.62 2.64 -30.31
N LYS A 80 4.13 2.79 -31.54
CA LYS A 80 3.37 2.47 -32.74
C LYS A 80 2.92 1.01 -32.71
N GLY A 81 1.62 0.79 -32.87
CA GLY A 81 1.06 -0.56 -32.83
C GLY A 81 1.03 -1.18 -31.43
N TYR A 82 1.03 -0.36 -30.39
CA TYR A 82 0.96 -0.85 -29.02
C TYR A 82 -0.18 -1.83 -28.82
N GLN A 83 0.13 -2.95 -28.19
CA GLN A 83 -0.83 -3.99 -27.79
C GLN A 83 -0.73 -4.19 -26.29
N PHE A 84 -1.87 -4.35 -25.62
CA PHE A 84 -1.88 -4.69 -24.21
C PHE A 84 -1.22 -6.06 -24.00
N PRO A 85 -0.35 -6.23 -23.01
CA PRO A 85 0.29 -7.51 -22.71
C PRO A 85 -0.68 -8.66 -22.47
N SER A 86 -1.88 -8.37 -21.93
CA SER A 86 -2.95 -9.35 -21.74
C SER A 86 -3.84 -9.54 -22.97
N GLY A 87 -3.54 -8.89 -24.12
CA GLY A 87 -4.27 -9.00 -25.38
C GLY A 87 -5.40 -7.99 -25.59
N SER A 88 -6.00 -7.48 -24.53
CA SER A 88 -7.04 -6.45 -24.60
C SER A 88 -7.05 -5.56 -23.34
N PRO A 89 -7.68 -4.35 -23.39
CA PRO A 89 -7.85 -3.51 -22.21
C PRO A 89 -8.59 -4.21 -21.09
N GLU A 90 -9.65 -4.95 -21.39
CA GLU A 90 -10.43 -5.68 -20.39
C GLU A 90 -9.64 -6.83 -19.75
N ALA A 91 -8.90 -7.58 -20.55
CA ALA A 91 -8.01 -8.63 -20.05
C ALA A 91 -6.87 -8.05 -19.19
N GLU A 92 -6.39 -6.85 -19.49
CA GLU A 92 -5.40 -6.14 -18.70
C GLU A 92 -5.96 -5.73 -17.32
N VAL A 93 -7.16 -5.17 -17.27
CA VAL A 93 -7.88 -4.90 -16.01
C VAL A 93 -8.02 -6.16 -15.17
N ASN A 94 -8.46 -7.27 -15.78
CA ASN A 94 -8.61 -8.54 -15.08
C ASN A 94 -7.27 -9.08 -14.55
N PHE A 95 -6.20 -8.98 -15.32
CA PHE A 95 -4.85 -9.34 -14.86
C PHE A 95 -4.50 -8.59 -13.58
N PHE A 96 -4.68 -7.27 -13.53
CA PHE A 96 -4.35 -6.49 -12.33
C PHE A 96 -5.30 -6.80 -11.17
N LEU A 97 -6.58 -7.04 -11.41
CA LEU A 97 -7.51 -7.47 -10.35
C LEU A 97 -7.09 -8.81 -9.74
N ASP A 98 -6.70 -9.77 -10.56
CA ASP A 98 -6.23 -11.08 -10.08
C ASP A 98 -4.94 -10.94 -9.25
N GLN A 99 -4.01 -10.08 -9.66
CA GLN A 99 -2.82 -9.79 -8.87
C GLN A 99 -3.18 -9.16 -7.51
N ALA A 100 -4.16 -8.26 -7.47
CA ALA A 100 -4.63 -7.64 -6.24
C ALA A 100 -5.29 -8.65 -5.31
N ILE A 101 -6.19 -9.48 -5.84
CA ILE A 101 -6.91 -10.51 -5.08
C ILE A 101 -5.92 -11.52 -4.47
N ASN A 102 -5.05 -12.09 -5.29
CA ASN A 102 -4.10 -13.11 -4.82
C ASN A 102 -3.16 -12.57 -3.74
N ALA A 103 -2.63 -11.36 -3.91
CA ALA A 103 -1.73 -10.76 -2.93
C ALA A 103 -2.44 -10.39 -1.63
N SER A 104 -3.65 -9.81 -1.69
CA SER A 104 -4.41 -9.44 -0.50
C SER A 104 -4.94 -10.65 0.26
N GLN A 105 -5.43 -11.67 -0.44
CA GLN A 105 -5.91 -12.89 0.18
C GLN A 105 -4.80 -13.63 0.94
N THR A 106 -3.60 -13.72 0.37
CA THR A 106 -2.45 -14.32 1.04
C THR A 106 -2.19 -13.70 2.41
N VAL A 107 -2.34 -12.37 2.53
CA VAL A 107 -2.14 -11.68 3.81
C VAL A 107 -3.36 -11.84 4.72
N ALA A 108 -4.57 -11.71 4.18
CA ALA A 108 -5.81 -11.82 4.95
C ALA A 108 -5.97 -13.20 5.61
N ASP A 109 -5.55 -14.26 4.91
CA ASP A 109 -5.61 -15.63 5.44
C ASP A 109 -4.53 -15.92 6.50
N ALA A 110 -3.43 -15.16 6.50
CA ALA A 110 -2.27 -15.37 7.38
C ALA A 110 -2.23 -14.45 8.60
N VAL A 111 -2.97 -13.34 8.61
CA VAL A 111 -2.87 -12.29 9.63
C VAL A 111 -4.18 -12.16 10.40
N ALA A 112 -4.12 -12.47 11.70
CA ALA A 112 -5.25 -12.22 12.59
C ALA A 112 -5.41 -10.71 12.85
N LEU A 113 -6.65 -10.23 12.84
CA LEU A 113 -6.96 -8.86 13.24
C LEU A 113 -6.92 -8.72 14.76
N THR A 114 -6.55 -7.56 15.25
CA THR A 114 -6.57 -7.22 16.66
C THR A 114 -8.00 -7.03 17.13
N ALA A 115 -8.35 -7.63 18.27
CA ALA A 115 -9.70 -7.55 18.82
C ALA A 115 -10.06 -6.11 19.16
N ASN A 116 -11.25 -5.67 18.72
CA ASN A 116 -11.82 -4.38 19.05
C ASN A 116 -13.15 -4.55 19.76
N ASN A 117 -13.20 -4.23 21.05
CA ASN A 117 -14.43 -4.30 21.86
C ASN A 117 -15.22 -2.99 21.88
N GLY A 118 -14.78 -1.96 21.16
CA GLY A 118 -15.42 -0.66 21.07
C GLY A 118 -15.17 0.28 22.25
N ASN A 119 -14.44 -0.14 23.27
CA ASN A 119 -14.12 0.73 24.42
C ASN A 119 -13.12 1.82 24.01
N ILE A 120 -13.36 3.01 24.53
CA ILE A 120 -12.43 4.14 24.40
C ILE A 120 -11.69 4.25 25.75
N GLN A 121 -10.41 3.98 25.72
CA GLN A 121 -9.56 3.94 26.90
C GLN A 121 -8.93 5.33 27.14
N GLN A 122 -9.56 6.14 28.00
CA GLN A 122 -9.10 7.50 28.32
C GLN A 122 -8.30 7.55 29.63
N SER A 123 -8.44 6.54 30.48
CA SER A 123 -7.73 6.41 31.74
C SER A 123 -7.37 4.95 32.03
N ALA A 124 -6.47 4.74 33.00
CA ALA A 124 -6.12 3.39 33.45
C ALA A 124 -7.27 2.63 34.13
N ALA A 125 -8.37 3.31 34.48
CA ALA A 125 -9.56 2.69 35.08
C ALA A 125 -10.55 2.17 34.01
N ASP A 126 -10.38 2.54 32.77
CA ASP A 126 -11.27 2.12 31.68
C ASP A 126 -10.94 0.68 31.27
N ALA A 127 -11.95 -0.01 30.75
CA ALA A 127 -11.76 -1.36 30.24
C ALA A 127 -10.76 -1.37 29.07
N ALA A 128 -9.83 -2.30 29.09
CA ALA A 128 -8.80 -2.44 28.06
C ALA A 128 -9.41 -2.72 26.68
N ASN A 129 -8.76 -2.21 25.65
CA ASN A 129 -9.10 -2.48 24.26
C ASN A 129 -7.80 -2.67 23.47
N ASP A 130 -7.52 -3.90 23.08
CA ASP A 130 -6.30 -4.26 22.35
C ASP A 130 -6.12 -3.44 21.07
N TYR A 131 -7.22 -3.14 20.38
CA TYR A 131 -7.18 -2.31 19.18
C TYR A 131 -6.75 -0.86 19.49
N TYR A 132 -7.24 -0.30 20.60
CA TYR A 132 -6.80 1.02 21.07
C TYR A 132 -5.32 0.99 21.46
N ASP A 133 -4.92 0.00 22.23
CA ASP A 133 -3.54 -0.16 22.71
C ASP A 133 -2.54 -0.32 21.57
N MET A 134 -2.92 -0.99 20.48
CA MET A 134 -2.10 -1.13 19.28
C MET A 134 -1.69 0.23 18.70
N PHE A 135 -2.58 1.23 18.73
CA PHE A 135 -2.27 2.59 18.26
C PHE A 135 -1.61 3.47 19.31
N ALA A 136 -1.80 3.17 20.60
CA ALA A 136 -1.25 3.95 21.72
C ALA A 136 0.16 3.51 22.13
N THR A 137 0.60 2.31 21.74
CA THR A 137 1.92 1.78 22.11
C THR A 137 3.06 2.40 21.30
N GLN A 138 4.21 2.57 21.95
CA GLN A 138 5.45 2.96 21.26
C GLN A 138 6.07 1.81 20.47
N ASN A 139 5.75 0.56 20.81
CA ASN A 139 6.28 -0.62 20.16
C ASN A 139 5.14 -1.56 19.72
N PRO A 140 4.56 -1.37 18.55
CA PRO A 140 3.46 -2.20 18.06
C PRO A 140 3.93 -3.55 17.46
N ASN A 141 5.18 -3.94 17.63
CA ASN A 141 5.76 -5.14 17.02
C ASN A 141 5.00 -6.44 17.37
N GLY A 142 4.41 -6.49 18.58
CA GLY A 142 3.68 -7.66 19.07
C GLY A 142 2.30 -7.89 18.46
N TYR A 143 1.71 -6.90 17.80
CA TYR A 143 0.39 -7.01 17.20
C TYR A 143 0.46 -7.66 15.82
N PRO A 144 -0.24 -8.79 15.57
CA PRO A 144 -0.21 -9.49 14.27
C PRO A 144 -0.58 -8.60 13.09
N GLU A 145 -1.60 -7.76 13.26
CA GLU A 145 -2.16 -6.86 12.26
C GLU A 145 -1.18 -5.77 11.80
N VAL A 146 -0.22 -5.40 12.64
CA VAL A 146 0.84 -4.45 12.27
C VAL A 146 1.87 -5.17 11.40
N LEU A 147 1.90 -4.85 10.11
CA LEU A 147 2.80 -5.47 9.14
C LEU A 147 4.15 -4.77 9.02
N MET A 148 4.17 -3.48 9.25
CA MET A 148 5.37 -2.63 9.27
C MET A 148 5.06 -1.36 10.06
N TYR A 149 6.03 -0.86 10.82
CA TYR A 149 5.91 0.43 11.49
C TYR A 149 7.24 1.18 11.48
N ARG A 150 7.17 2.48 11.67
CA ARG A 150 8.36 3.31 11.90
C ARG A 150 8.57 3.45 13.41
N PRO A 151 9.68 2.96 13.96
CA PRO A 151 9.99 3.19 15.36
C PRO A 151 10.36 4.67 15.57
N TYR A 152 9.78 5.26 16.61
CA TYR A 152 10.18 6.57 17.10
C TYR A 152 11.03 6.37 18.35
N ASN A 153 12.15 7.10 18.44
CA ASN A 153 13.07 6.99 19.55
C ASN A 153 13.61 8.40 19.90
N ARG A 154 13.27 8.88 21.08
CA ARG A 154 13.66 10.21 21.54
C ARG A 154 15.18 10.36 21.68
N ASP A 155 15.85 9.32 22.18
CA ASP A 155 17.29 9.35 22.42
C ASP A 155 18.10 9.42 21.11
N LEU A 156 17.52 8.90 20.03
CA LEU A 156 18.09 8.99 18.69
C LEU A 156 17.57 10.20 17.89
N SER A 157 16.82 11.09 18.52
CA SER A 157 16.18 12.24 17.88
C SER A 157 15.28 11.86 16.68
N ILE A 158 14.72 10.65 16.72
CA ILE A 158 13.75 10.17 15.73
C ILE A 158 12.35 10.40 16.30
N GLY A 159 11.73 11.48 15.89
CA GLY A 159 10.43 11.90 16.40
C GLY A 159 9.48 12.35 15.30
N THR A 160 8.31 12.80 15.74
CA THR A 160 7.32 13.48 14.90
C THR A 160 6.68 14.61 15.70
N ASP A 161 6.45 15.73 15.04
CA ASP A 161 5.75 16.87 15.63
C ASP A 161 4.22 16.72 15.55
N TYR A 162 3.73 15.62 15.01
CA TYR A 162 2.31 15.42 14.72
C TYR A 162 1.44 15.55 15.99
N ASN A 163 1.85 14.91 17.10
CA ASN A 163 1.14 15.02 18.37
C ASN A 163 1.19 16.46 18.94
N HIS A 164 2.30 17.14 18.73
CA HIS A 164 2.43 18.56 19.11
C HIS A 164 1.45 19.44 18.34
N HIS A 165 1.36 19.26 17.02
CA HIS A 165 0.43 20.02 16.19
C HIS A 165 -1.04 19.72 16.53
N ILE A 166 -1.41 18.47 16.77
CA ILE A 166 -2.77 18.11 17.20
C ILE A 166 -3.07 18.73 18.56
N TYR A 167 -2.19 18.53 19.55
CA TYR A 167 -2.41 19.05 20.90
C TYR A 167 -2.52 20.57 20.93
N TYR A 168 -1.60 21.27 20.30
CA TYR A 168 -1.63 22.74 20.26
C TYR A 168 -2.76 23.29 19.39
N GLY A 169 -3.07 22.63 18.28
CA GLY A 169 -4.18 22.99 17.42
C GLY A 169 -5.51 22.87 18.14
N TYR A 170 -5.76 21.73 18.77
CA TYR A 170 -7.02 21.51 19.50
C TYR A 170 -7.09 22.26 20.83
N ALA A 171 -6.03 22.29 21.62
CA ALA A 171 -6.06 22.94 22.94
C ALA A 171 -6.05 24.48 22.87
N ARG A 172 -5.59 25.06 21.79
CA ARG A 172 -5.56 26.52 21.61
C ARG A 172 -6.66 27.04 20.69
N GLY A 173 -7.56 26.15 20.22
CA GLY A 173 -8.66 26.55 19.37
C GLY A 173 -8.17 27.33 18.15
N TYR A 174 -7.79 26.63 17.10
CA TYR A 174 -7.81 27.26 15.79
C TYR A 174 -9.29 27.51 15.45
N THR A 175 -9.80 28.63 15.89
CA THR A 175 -11.05 29.19 15.44
C THR A 175 -10.80 30.07 14.23
#